data_226371c61dc5673d0f4c5b93a5e44e1d
#
_entry.id   226371c61dc5673d0f4c5b93a5e44e1d
#
_cell.length_a   1.000
_cell.length_b   1.000
_cell.length_c   1.000
_cell.angle_alpha   90.00
_cell.angle_beta   90.00
_cell.angle_gamma   90.00
#
_symmetry.space_group_name_H-M   'P 1'
#
loop_
_entity.id
_entity.type
_entity.pdbx_description
1 polymer ?
#
loop_
_entity_poly.entity_id
_entity_poly.type
_entity_poly.pdbx_seq_one_letter_code
_entity_poly.pdbx_strand_id
1 'polypeptide(L)'
;MAILLLILGYSHKPLVAQEGRVRYVQTPQIDSAYAKGVSGHMAVFSRGYLLMAGGCNFPDKSALEGGKKRFYSDIYIADLYKAGRTQSSDTIKLSWTKLSHRHLPKPTAYAGSIPYQTPSGKTLLLVAGGKSDEGDLKKVYSIEVYSDSHCSVDTLPDLPEPRSGMATVILKDRFYLIGGSVSGRLSNSVISLDLFNVKEGWRNEEPYPHSPFLKLVGCKEYNKIGFVGSFTGVEDPNKAVEADVTVMTYEPEARKWHTFPVAEKSLLKDLSFGGGCSVGWSPSFFGGVRSSVFVKALEREKQLKQARAAGDKKLILELEGDGRTYLDQDPTWYGFTPNWYDFDFKKRDWVQSHGRSMPARADAVYLSRPDGNFNGILIGGEIKPGVRSSDIFIFEEPKINISIISL
;
A
#
# COMPACT_ATOMS: atom_id res chain seq x y z
N MET A 1 -1.92 -54.12 -43.65
CA MET A 1 -1.82 -52.65 -43.83
C MET A 1 -1.58 -52.06 -42.45
N ALA A 2 -0.33 -51.89 -42.07
CA ALA A 2 0.07 -51.42 -40.75
C ALA A 2 0.38 -49.93 -40.85
N ILE A 3 -0.32 -49.13 -40.07
CA ILE A 3 -0.11 -47.67 -39.95
C ILE A 3 0.97 -47.45 -38.89
N LEU A 4 2.12 -46.93 -39.34
CA LEU A 4 3.25 -46.56 -38.53
C LEU A 4 2.99 -45.17 -37.93
N LEU A 5 2.73 -45.09 -36.60
CA LEU A 5 2.66 -43.84 -35.88
C LEU A 5 4.07 -43.37 -35.55
N LEU A 6 4.53 -42.34 -36.24
CA LEU A 6 5.74 -41.60 -35.89
C LEU A 6 5.43 -40.68 -34.69
N ILE A 7 5.91 -41.05 -33.50
CA ILE A 7 5.95 -40.17 -32.34
C ILE A 7 7.17 -39.26 -32.48
N LEU A 8 6.94 -38.03 -32.94
CA LEU A 8 7.94 -36.98 -32.87
C LEU A 8 8.08 -36.54 -31.40
N GLY A 9 9.16 -36.95 -30.75
CA GLY A 9 9.54 -36.51 -29.42
C GLY A 9 9.94 -35.04 -29.48
N TYR A 10 9.02 -34.14 -29.10
CA TYR A 10 9.36 -32.77 -28.78
C TYR A 10 10.08 -32.74 -27.43
N SER A 11 11.39 -32.54 -27.48
CA SER A 11 12.19 -32.16 -26.33
C SER A 11 11.74 -30.78 -25.92
N HIS A 12 10.83 -30.69 -24.96
CA HIS A 12 10.56 -29.44 -24.24
C HIS A 12 11.79 -29.12 -23.38
N LYS A 13 12.70 -28.31 -23.91
CA LYS A 13 13.60 -27.55 -23.06
C LYS A 13 12.69 -26.67 -22.16
N PRO A 14 12.84 -26.70 -20.84
CA PRO A 14 12.09 -25.77 -19.99
C PRO A 14 12.43 -24.37 -20.47
N LEU A 15 11.41 -23.57 -20.80
CA LEU A 15 11.56 -22.13 -20.93
C LEU A 15 12.09 -21.66 -19.59
N VAL A 16 13.38 -21.33 -19.52
CA VAL A 16 13.94 -20.57 -18.42
C VAL A 16 13.28 -19.20 -18.53
N ALA A 17 12.35 -18.92 -17.64
CA ALA A 17 11.76 -17.60 -17.54
C ALA A 17 12.90 -16.63 -17.30
N GLN A 18 13.20 -15.81 -18.30
CA GLN A 18 14.17 -14.74 -18.15
C GLN A 18 13.64 -13.84 -17.04
N GLU A 19 14.37 -13.71 -15.92
CA GLU A 19 14.00 -12.80 -14.84
C GLU A 19 13.78 -11.41 -15.43
N GLY A 20 12.64 -10.80 -15.12
CA GLY A 20 12.33 -9.45 -15.59
C GLY A 20 13.36 -8.46 -15.04
N ARG A 21 13.67 -7.44 -15.84
CA ARG A 21 14.62 -6.41 -15.44
C ARG A 21 14.04 -5.54 -14.32
N VAL A 22 14.83 -5.27 -13.29
CA VAL A 22 14.50 -4.31 -12.25
C VAL A 22 15.31 -3.05 -12.46
N ARG A 23 14.64 -1.91 -12.58
CA ARG A 23 15.27 -0.60 -12.65
C ARG A 23 15.09 0.16 -11.35
N TYR A 24 16.11 0.88 -10.97
CA TYR A 24 16.17 1.69 -9.78
C TYR A 24 16.07 3.18 -10.12
N VAL A 25 15.23 3.89 -9.38
CA VAL A 25 15.01 5.33 -9.51
C VAL A 25 14.92 5.94 -8.12
N GLN A 26 15.24 7.22 -7.99
CA GLN A 26 15.05 7.96 -6.75
C GLN A 26 13.76 8.80 -6.76
N THR A 27 13.15 8.94 -5.60
CA THR A 27 12.07 9.91 -5.36
C THR A 27 12.53 11.34 -5.66
N PRO A 28 11.63 12.34 -5.74
CA PRO A 28 12.01 13.72 -6.04
C PRO A 28 13.16 14.24 -5.18
N GLN A 29 14.30 14.55 -5.80
CA GLN A 29 15.49 15.08 -5.14
C GLN A 29 15.57 16.62 -5.18
N ILE A 30 14.61 17.28 -5.84
CA ILE A 30 14.51 18.74 -5.95
C ILE A 30 14.07 19.45 -4.67
N ASP A 31 13.59 18.69 -3.69
CA ASP A 31 13.22 19.16 -2.36
C ASP A 31 13.98 18.33 -1.32
N SER A 32 14.89 18.95 -0.59
CA SER A 32 15.79 18.28 0.35
C SER A 32 15.08 17.54 1.48
N ALA A 33 13.91 18.02 1.90
CA ALA A 33 13.10 17.38 2.93
C ALA A 33 12.38 16.16 2.37
N TYR A 34 11.80 16.27 1.18
CA TYR A 34 11.10 15.17 0.49
C TYR A 34 12.08 14.10 -0.02
N ALA A 35 13.29 14.51 -0.39
CA ALA A 35 14.38 13.63 -0.85
C ALA A 35 14.84 12.59 0.20
N LYS A 36 14.52 12.79 1.49
CA LYS A 36 14.74 11.79 2.54
C LYS A 36 13.79 10.59 2.46
N GLY A 37 12.92 10.56 1.45
CA GLY A 37 11.88 9.57 1.28
C GLY A 37 10.63 9.89 2.08
N VAL A 38 9.52 9.28 1.70
CA VAL A 38 8.20 9.47 2.32
C VAL A 38 7.48 8.13 2.46
N SER A 39 6.56 8.07 3.42
CA SER A 39 5.58 6.99 3.55
C SER A 39 4.17 7.55 3.61
N GLY A 40 3.16 6.70 3.36
CA GLY A 40 1.77 7.12 3.33
C GLY A 40 1.47 8.16 2.23
N HIS A 41 2.34 8.29 1.24
CA HIS A 41 2.12 9.11 0.05
C HIS A 41 1.12 8.44 -0.90
N MET A 42 0.65 9.20 -1.88
CA MET A 42 -0.19 8.72 -2.96
C MET A 42 0.61 8.75 -4.27
N ALA A 43 0.35 7.78 -5.16
CA ALA A 43 0.99 7.78 -6.47
C ALA A 43 0.09 7.17 -7.55
N VAL A 44 0.32 7.58 -8.80
CA VAL A 44 -0.30 7.01 -9.99
C VAL A 44 0.66 7.07 -11.17
N PHE A 45 0.59 6.05 -12.00
CA PHE A 45 1.23 6.07 -13.31
C PHE A 45 0.16 6.16 -14.40
N SER A 46 0.29 7.14 -15.28
CA SER A 46 -0.66 7.38 -16.37
C SER A 46 0.06 8.01 -17.56
N ARG A 47 -0.18 7.50 -18.77
CA ARG A 47 0.35 8.06 -20.02
C ARG A 47 1.86 8.24 -20.08
N GLY A 48 2.60 7.40 -19.35
CA GLY A 48 4.05 7.51 -19.25
C GLY A 48 4.56 8.42 -18.13
N TYR A 49 3.67 9.08 -17.41
CA TYR A 49 4.00 9.97 -16.30
C TYR A 49 3.79 9.26 -14.95
N LEU A 50 4.77 9.38 -14.07
CA LEU A 50 4.68 8.96 -12.69
C LEU A 50 4.42 10.19 -11.82
N LEU A 51 3.28 10.22 -11.13
CA LEU A 51 2.93 11.24 -10.15
C LEU A 51 3.13 10.69 -8.75
N MET A 52 3.74 11.49 -7.87
CA MET A 52 3.77 11.30 -6.42
C MET A 52 3.19 12.53 -5.73
N ALA A 53 2.40 12.33 -4.68
CA ALA A 53 1.79 13.42 -3.94
C ALA A 53 1.70 13.14 -2.44
N GLY A 54 1.84 14.17 -1.61
CA GLY A 54 1.69 14.08 -0.17
C GLY A 54 2.70 13.16 0.51
N GLY A 55 2.26 12.45 1.54
CA GLY A 55 3.12 11.62 2.38
C GLY A 55 3.69 12.36 3.57
N CYS A 56 4.52 11.66 4.35
CA CYS A 56 5.18 12.23 5.52
C CYS A 56 6.54 11.59 5.79
N ASN A 57 7.40 12.34 6.48
CA ASN A 57 8.68 11.85 6.98
C ASN A 57 9.13 12.65 8.22
N PHE A 58 10.39 12.50 8.62
CA PHE A 58 11.04 13.22 9.71
C PHE A 58 12.23 14.01 9.14
N PRO A 59 12.01 15.22 8.56
CA PRO A 59 13.04 15.91 7.79
C PRO A 59 14.11 16.60 8.64
N ASP A 60 13.77 17.04 9.86
CA ASP A 60 14.66 17.86 10.69
C ASP A 60 15.49 16.99 11.65
N LYS A 61 14.84 16.14 12.44
CA LYS A 61 15.42 15.16 13.35
C LYS A 61 14.78 13.81 13.14
N SER A 62 15.53 12.74 13.34
CA SER A 62 14.99 11.38 13.28
C SER A 62 13.91 11.14 14.35
N ALA A 63 13.08 10.15 14.15
CA ALA A 63 12.09 9.73 15.17
C ALA A 63 12.79 9.32 16.48
N LEU A 64 13.97 8.69 16.40
CA LEU A 64 14.78 8.31 17.56
C LEU A 64 15.21 9.53 18.40
N GLU A 65 15.53 10.65 17.75
CA GLU A 65 15.91 11.91 18.38
C GLU A 65 14.71 12.76 18.81
N GLY A 66 13.50 12.20 18.76
CA GLY A 66 12.25 12.92 19.09
C GLY A 66 11.79 13.90 18.00
N GLY A 67 12.21 13.68 16.75
CA GLY A 67 11.80 14.46 15.60
C GLY A 67 10.29 14.46 15.39
N LYS A 68 9.75 15.57 14.91
CA LYS A 68 8.34 15.69 14.55
C LYS A 68 8.13 15.25 13.11
N LYS A 69 7.04 14.52 12.89
CA LYS A 69 6.59 14.12 11.56
C LYS A 69 6.09 15.35 10.80
N ARG A 70 6.54 15.52 9.56
CA ARG A 70 6.05 16.54 8.64
C ARG A 70 5.19 15.90 7.58
N PHE A 71 4.02 16.47 7.33
CA PHE A 71 3.10 16.10 6.26
C PHE A 71 3.25 17.04 5.07
N TYR A 72 3.07 16.50 3.86
CA TYR A 72 3.27 17.26 2.62
C TYR A 72 1.95 17.39 1.83
N SER A 73 1.83 18.51 1.11
CA SER A 73 0.76 18.74 0.11
C SER A 73 1.28 18.83 -1.31
N ASP A 74 2.59 18.72 -1.48
CA ASP A 74 3.24 18.87 -2.78
C ASP A 74 2.87 17.74 -3.74
N ILE A 75 2.87 18.07 -5.05
CA ILE A 75 2.67 17.14 -6.15
C ILE A 75 3.92 17.19 -7.03
N TYR A 76 4.47 16.03 -7.33
CA TYR A 76 5.63 15.83 -8.17
C TYR A 76 5.26 14.94 -9.34
N ILE A 77 5.71 15.28 -10.57
CA ILE A 77 5.50 14.49 -11.78
C ILE A 77 6.83 14.28 -12.50
N ALA A 78 7.04 13.09 -13.04
CA ALA A 78 8.18 12.78 -13.89
C ALA A 78 7.74 11.99 -15.13
N ASP A 79 8.39 12.24 -16.28
CA ASP A 79 8.20 11.47 -17.50
C ASP A 79 9.10 10.21 -17.46
N LEU A 80 8.48 9.08 -17.12
CA LEU A 80 9.17 7.80 -16.99
C LEU A 80 9.50 7.20 -18.35
N TYR A 81 8.65 7.41 -19.38
CA TYR A 81 8.92 6.90 -20.73
C TYR A 81 10.11 7.59 -21.38
N LYS A 82 10.21 8.92 -21.25
CA LYS A 82 11.34 9.67 -21.76
C LYS A 82 12.65 9.19 -21.10
N ALA A 83 12.66 9.07 -19.78
CA ALA A 83 13.82 8.59 -19.05
C ALA A 83 14.20 7.14 -19.43
N GLY A 84 13.22 6.24 -19.55
CA GLY A 84 13.44 4.85 -19.92
C GLY A 84 13.96 4.65 -21.34
N ARG A 85 13.60 5.53 -22.28
CA ARG A 85 14.10 5.47 -23.68
C ARG A 85 15.53 5.96 -23.82
N THR A 86 15.96 6.90 -22.99
CA THR A 86 17.28 7.56 -23.10
C THR A 86 18.35 6.90 -22.25
N GLN A 87 17.99 6.04 -21.30
CA GLN A 87 18.91 5.44 -20.34
C GLN A 87 18.84 3.91 -20.39
N SER A 88 19.96 3.28 -20.75
CA SER A 88 20.06 1.81 -20.82
C SER A 88 20.49 1.16 -19.51
N SER A 89 20.95 1.94 -18.53
CA SER A 89 21.41 1.44 -17.23
C SER A 89 20.26 0.98 -16.33
N ASP A 90 20.58 0.17 -15.32
CA ASP A 90 19.61 -0.27 -14.33
C ASP A 90 19.23 0.86 -13.34
N THR A 91 20.06 1.91 -13.29
CA THR A 91 19.73 3.15 -12.55
C THR A 91 19.28 4.22 -13.52
N ILE A 92 18.07 4.73 -13.32
CA ILE A 92 17.48 5.79 -14.14
C ILE A 92 17.42 7.08 -13.32
N LYS A 93 17.86 8.20 -13.92
CA LYS A 93 17.63 9.52 -13.34
C LYS A 93 16.33 10.09 -13.89
N LEU A 94 15.33 10.28 -13.03
CA LEU A 94 14.09 10.98 -13.36
C LEU A 94 14.26 12.49 -13.16
N SER A 95 13.83 13.26 -14.16
CA SER A 95 13.64 14.69 -13.99
C SER A 95 12.26 14.93 -13.39
N TRP A 96 12.22 15.27 -12.13
CA TRP A 96 10.98 15.57 -11.42
C TRP A 96 10.60 17.03 -11.55
N THR A 97 9.34 17.32 -11.81
CA THR A 97 8.75 18.65 -11.73
C THR A 97 7.91 18.74 -10.48
N LYS A 98 8.23 19.68 -9.57
CA LYS A 98 7.36 20.08 -8.47
C LYS A 98 6.36 21.09 -9.01
N LEU A 99 5.06 20.81 -8.89
CA LEU A 99 4.04 21.73 -9.37
C LEU A 99 3.91 22.93 -8.43
N SER A 100 4.15 24.13 -8.96
CA SER A 100 4.10 25.39 -8.16
C SER A 100 2.68 25.90 -7.93
N HIS A 101 1.75 25.55 -8.84
CA HIS A 101 0.38 26.06 -8.83
C HIS A 101 -0.69 24.99 -8.51
N ARG A 102 -0.26 23.78 -8.17
CA ARG A 102 -1.15 22.67 -7.82
C ARG A 102 -0.60 21.93 -6.60
N HIS A 103 -1.43 21.85 -5.59
CA HIS A 103 -1.15 21.15 -4.35
C HIS A 103 -2.36 20.33 -3.95
N LEU A 104 -2.16 19.35 -3.08
CA LEU A 104 -3.28 18.72 -2.39
C LEU A 104 -4.02 19.78 -1.56
N PRO A 105 -5.35 19.62 -1.33
CA PRO A 105 -6.13 20.56 -0.55
C PRO A 105 -5.57 20.81 0.87
N LYS A 106 -4.93 19.81 1.46
CA LYS A 106 -4.21 19.87 2.75
C LYS A 106 -2.98 18.95 2.69
N PRO A 107 -1.96 19.18 3.53
CA PRO A 107 -0.89 18.22 3.76
C PRO A 107 -1.51 16.86 4.17
N THR A 108 -1.20 15.80 3.43
CA THR A 108 -1.93 14.52 3.54
C THR A 108 -0.99 13.34 3.47
N ALA A 109 -1.09 12.42 4.44
CA ALA A 109 -0.53 11.08 4.36
C ALA A 109 -1.58 10.03 4.78
N TYR A 110 -1.34 8.76 4.46
CA TYR A 110 -2.22 7.63 4.84
C TYR A 110 -3.68 7.81 4.40
N ALA A 111 -3.90 8.51 3.28
CA ALA A 111 -5.20 8.58 2.63
C ALA A 111 -5.57 7.21 2.02
N GLY A 112 -6.86 6.94 1.92
CA GLY A 112 -7.33 5.90 1.04
C GLY A 112 -7.11 6.33 -0.40
N SER A 113 -6.14 5.73 -1.09
CA SER A 113 -5.82 6.10 -2.48
C SER A 113 -5.72 4.87 -3.37
N ILE A 114 -6.21 5.01 -4.60
CA ILE A 114 -6.21 3.93 -5.58
C ILE A 114 -6.28 4.50 -7.01
N PRO A 115 -5.48 3.99 -7.96
CA PRO A 115 -5.68 4.27 -9.37
C PRO A 115 -7.02 3.70 -9.86
N TYR A 116 -7.77 4.50 -10.61
CA TYR A 116 -9.03 4.13 -11.22
C TYR A 116 -8.98 4.38 -12.72
N GLN A 117 -9.21 3.34 -13.49
CA GLN A 117 -9.38 3.45 -14.93
C GLN A 117 -10.85 3.62 -15.25
N THR A 118 -11.22 4.80 -15.77
CA THR A 118 -12.60 5.09 -16.17
C THR A 118 -13.00 4.29 -17.40
N PRO A 119 -14.29 4.07 -17.66
CA PRO A 119 -14.77 3.44 -18.91
C PRO A 119 -14.34 4.17 -20.18
N SER A 120 -14.07 5.47 -20.10
CA SER A 120 -13.52 6.26 -21.22
C SER A 120 -12.01 6.11 -21.41
N GLY A 121 -11.34 5.24 -20.65
CA GLY A 121 -9.91 4.94 -20.76
C GLY A 121 -8.99 5.95 -20.04
N LYS A 122 -9.53 6.87 -19.26
CA LYS A 122 -8.72 7.76 -18.42
C LYS A 122 -8.26 7.06 -17.15
N THR A 123 -7.04 7.36 -16.69
CA THR A 123 -6.56 6.92 -15.39
C THR A 123 -6.60 8.08 -14.41
N LEU A 124 -7.37 7.93 -13.34
CA LEU A 124 -7.48 8.88 -12.24
C LEU A 124 -6.82 8.28 -10.99
N LEU A 125 -6.19 9.10 -10.17
CA LEU A 125 -5.87 8.74 -8.79
C LEU A 125 -7.01 9.24 -7.90
N LEU A 126 -7.78 8.32 -7.34
CA LEU A 126 -8.78 8.66 -6.32
C LEU A 126 -8.10 8.76 -4.97
N VAL A 127 -8.43 9.80 -4.21
CA VAL A 127 -7.88 10.06 -2.88
C VAL A 127 -9.01 10.43 -1.94
N ALA A 128 -9.10 9.74 -0.80
CA ALA A 128 -10.13 9.97 0.20
C ALA A 128 -9.52 10.08 1.61
N GLY A 129 -9.87 11.14 2.33
CA GLY A 129 -9.42 11.39 3.69
C GLY A 129 -7.91 11.48 3.82
N GLY A 130 -7.35 10.75 4.77
CA GLY A 130 -5.93 10.77 5.14
C GLY A 130 -5.72 11.44 6.50
N LYS A 131 -4.47 11.70 6.83
CA LYS A 131 -4.04 12.29 8.09
C LYS A 131 -3.12 13.48 7.85
N SER A 132 -3.26 14.52 8.68
CA SER A 132 -2.38 15.67 8.76
C SER A 132 -1.98 15.93 10.22
N ASP A 133 -1.30 17.05 10.48
CA ASP A 133 -1.03 17.52 11.84
C ASP A 133 -2.33 17.83 12.62
N GLU A 134 -3.41 18.17 11.92
CA GLU A 134 -4.73 18.47 12.50
C GLU A 134 -5.56 17.20 12.84
N GLY A 135 -5.07 16.00 12.48
CA GLY A 135 -5.78 14.73 12.66
C GLY A 135 -6.26 14.12 11.34
N ASP A 136 -7.33 13.32 11.42
CA ASP A 136 -7.94 12.67 10.26
C ASP A 136 -8.65 13.70 9.35
N LEU A 137 -8.62 13.47 8.05
CA LEU A 137 -9.18 14.35 7.01
C LEU A 137 -10.44 13.74 6.40
N LYS A 138 -11.31 14.60 5.81
CA LYS A 138 -12.52 14.15 5.11
C LYS A 138 -12.60 14.55 3.64
N LYS A 139 -11.62 15.31 3.13
CA LYS A 139 -11.62 15.71 1.72
C LYS A 139 -11.43 14.52 0.80
N VAL A 140 -12.19 14.52 -0.31
CA VAL A 140 -12.09 13.51 -1.36
C VAL A 140 -11.89 14.22 -2.69
N TYR A 141 -10.98 13.72 -3.50
CA TYR A 141 -10.65 14.29 -4.79
C TYR A 141 -10.07 13.25 -5.75
N SER A 142 -10.07 13.58 -7.02
CA SER A 142 -9.37 12.82 -8.04
C SER A 142 -8.26 13.64 -8.68
N ILE A 143 -7.18 13.00 -9.10
CA ILE A 143 -6.08 13.64 -9.81
C ILE A 143 -5.94 12.96 -11.18
N GLU A 144 -5.99 13.75 -12.28
CA GLU A 144 -5.69 13.31 -13.64
C GLU A 144 -4.38 13.95 -14.11
N VAL A 145 -3.43 13.15 -14.60
CA VAL A 145 -2.14 13.61 -15.12
C VAL A 145 -2.24 13.83 -16.62
N TYR A 146 -1.78 14.98 -17.09
CA TYR A 146 -1.76 15.34 -18.52
C TYR A 146 -0.36 15.42 -19.11
N SER A 147 0.61 15.89 -18.32
CA SER A 147 2.03 16.03 -18.70
C SER A 147 2.94 15.99 -17.47
N ASP A 148 4.24 16.13 -17.67
CA ASP A 148 5.24 16.27 -16.60
C ASP A 148 5.11 17.55 -15.77
N SER A 149 4.29 18.50 -16.22
CA SER A 149 4.08 19.81 -15.59
C SER A 149 2.63 20.16 -15.35
N HIS A 150 1.68 19.28 -15.70
CA HIS A 150 0.26 19.57 -15.58
C HIS A 150 -0.58 18.38 -15.11
N CYS A 151 -1.43 18.64 -14.10
CA CYS A 151 -2.50 17.74 -13.65
C CYS A 151 -3.74 18.54 -13.25
N SER A 152 -4.92 17.90 -13.21
CA SER A 152 -6.09 18.43 -12.50
C SER A 152 -6.18 17.81 -11.10
N VAL A 153 -6.84 18.53 -10.20
CA VAL A 153 -7.27 18.03 -8.89
C VAL A 153 -8.74 18.43 -8.75
N ASP A 154 -9.63 17.46 -8.95
CA ASP A 154 -11.07 17.67 -8.99
C ASP A 154 -11.73 17.16 -7.72
N THR A 155 -12.60 17.98 -7.10
CA THR A 155 -13.26 17.64 -5.84
C THR A 155 -14.38 16.62 -6.06
N LEU A 156 -14.43 15.61 -5.20
CA LEU A 156 -15.51 14.64 -5.05
C LEU A 156 -16.26 14.91 -3.73
N PRO A 157 -17.43 14.28 -3.49
CA PRO A 157 -18.14 14.43 -2.23
C PRO A 157 -17.27 14.08 -1.01
N ASP A 158 -17.18 14.99 -0.05
CA ASP A 158 -16.44 14.78 1.20
C ASP A 158 -16.93 13.51 1.93
N LEU A 159 -16.04 12.86 2.68
CA LEU A 159 -16.42 11.76 3.58
C LEU A 159 -17.43 12.26 4.62
N PRO A 160 -18.38 11.43 5.04
CA PRO A 160 -19.29 11.77 6.13
C PRO A 160 -18.55 12.13 7.43
N GLU A 161 -17.47 11.39 7.71
CA GLU A 161 -16.58 11.60 8.85
C GLU A 161 -15.11 11.58 8.41
N PRO A 162 -14.21 12.33 9.10
CA PRO A 162 -12.78 12.26 8.83
C PRO A 162 -12.26 10.83 8.98
N ARG A 163 -11.41 10.37 8.02
CA ARG A 163 -10.93 8.98 8.01
C ARG A 163 -9.51 8.88 7.47
N SER A 164 -8.71 7.98 8.07
CA SER A 164 -7.35 7.67 7.61
C SER A 164 -6.99 6.18 7.76
N GLY A 165 -5.99 5.72 7.02
CA GLY A 165 -5.45 4.35 7.16
C GLY A 165 -6.44 3.23 6.82
N MET A 166 -7.47 3.53 6.02
CA MET A 166 -8.44 2.55 5.53
C MET A 166 -7.86 1.75 4.35
N ALA A 167 -8.38 0.55 4.14
CA ALA A 167 -8.19 -0.16 2.88
C ALA A 167 -9.11 0.40 1.79
N THR A 168 -8.63 0.37 0.54
CA THR A 168 -9.37 0.85 -0.64
C THR A 168 -9.52 -0.24 -1.67
N VAL A 169 -10.70 -0.32 -2.26
CA VAL A 169 -10.99 -1.24 -3.37
C VAL A 169 -11.94 -0.56 -4.36
N ILE A 170 -11.74 -0.81 -5.67
CA ILE A 170 -12.72 -0.46 -6.69
C ILE A 170 -13.34 -1.74 -7.25
N LEU A 171 -14.66 -1.80 -7.23
CA LEU A 171 -15.43 -2.87 -7.83
C LEU A 171 -16.63 -2.31 -8.58
N LYS A 172 -16.78 -2.63 -9.89
CA LYS A 172 -17.90 -2.16 -10.73
C LYS A 172 -18.11 -0.63 -10.62
N ASP A 173 -17.04 0.12 -10.82
CA ASP A 173 -17.03 1.60 -10.74
C ASP A 173 -17.55 2.18 -9.42
N ARG A 174 -17.47 1.39 -8.35
CA ARG A 174 -17.77 1.83 -6.98
C ARG A 174 -16.50 1.81 -6.15
N PHE A 175 -16.22 2.93 -5.50
CA PHE A 175 -15.06 3.13 -4.64
C PHE A 175 -15.42 2.79 -3.21
N TYR A 176 -14.81 1.74 -2.66
CA TYR A 176 -15.02 1.25 -1.30
C TYR A 176 -13.89 1.69 -0.38
N LEU A 177 -14.25 2.13 0.82
CA LEU A 177 -13.34 2.40 1.93
C LEU A 177 -13.71 1.47 3.09
N ILE A 178 -12.71 0.69 3.56
CA ILE A 178 -12.91 -0.37 4.55
C ILE A 178 -12.10 -0.05 5.79
N GLY A 179 -12.75 0.06 6.94
CA GLY A 179 -12.09 0.26 8.23
C GLY A 179 -11.27 1.54 8.34
N GLY A 180 -10.13 1.45 9.00
CA GLY A 180 -9.24 2.57 9.30
C GLY A 180 -9.65 3.33 10.55
N SER A 181 -8.99 4.46 10.81
CA SER A 181 -9.38 5.43 11.84
C SER A 181 -10.52 6.29 11.31
N VAL A 182 -11.60 6.42 12.07
CA VAL A 182 -12.74 7.30 11.81
C VAL A 182 -12.85 8.27 12.97
N SER A 183 -12.69 9.56 12.70
CA SER A 183 -12.69 10.60 13.75
C SER A 183 -11.72 10.28 14.91
N GLY A 184 -10.55 9.72 14.59
CA GLY A 184 -9.49 9.39 15.55
C GLY A 184 -9.65 8.05 16.28
N ARG A 185 -10.62 7.20 15.90
CA ARG A 185 -10.83 5.86 16.49
C ARG A 185 -10.88 4.79 15.43
N LEU A 186 -10.31 3.62 15.70
CA LEU A 186 -10.41 2.47 14.79
C LEU A 186 -11.87 2.05 14.61
N SER A 187 -12.23 1.71 13.38
CA SER A 187 -13.60 1.36 13.00
C SER A 187 -13.62 0.14 12.07
N ASN A 188 -14.69 -0.64 12.16
CA ASN A 188 -15.02 -1.71 11.22
C ASN A 188 -16.04 -1.26 10.15
N SER A 189 -16.38 0.01 10.11
CA SER A 189 -17.35 0.55 9.16
C SER A 189 -16.82 0.50 7.73
N VAL A 190 -17.74 0.30 6.80
CA VAL A 190 -17.46 0.28 5.36
C VAL A 190 -18.39 1.26 4.68
N ILE A 191 -17.83 2.09 3.79
CA ILE A 191 -18.60 3.04 2.99
C ILE A 191 -18.20 2.94 1.51
N SER A 192 -19.09 3.33 0.63
CA SER A 192 -18.84 3.32 -0.82
C SER A 192 -19.37 4.55 -1.52
N LEU A 193 -18.70 4.95 -2.62
CA LEU A 193 -19.12 6.02 -3.51
C LEU A 193 -19.31 5.45 -4.91
N ASP A 194 -20.45 5.72 -5.52
CA ASP A 194 -20.71 5.42 -6.93
C ASP A 194 -20.01 6.44 -7.82
N LEU A 195 -19.06 6.00 -8.62
CA LEU A 195 -18.25 6.89 -9.47
C LEU A 195 -18.99 7.35 -10.73
N PHE A 196 -20.10 6.68 -11.10
CA PHE A 196 -21.01 7.17 -12.16
C PHE A 196 -22.02 8.19 -11.65
N ASN A 197 -22.38 8.09 -10.36
CA ASN A 197 -23.38 8.97 -9.75
C ASN A 197 -22.89 9.57 -8.44
N VAL A 198 -21.78 10.28 -8.50
CA VAL A 198 -21.13 10.88 -7.32
C VAL A 198 -22.04 11.85 -6.54
N LYS A 199 -23.10 12.36 -7.17
CA LYS A 199 -24.05 13.29 -6.54
C LYS A 199 -24.90 12.62 -5.45
N GLU A 200 -25.07 11.30 -5.49
CA GLU A 200 -25.75 10.55 -4.42
C GLU A 200 -24.92 10.51 -3.12
N GLY A 201 -23.63 10.84 -3.21
CA GLY A 201 -22.73 10.82 -2.05
C GLY A 201 -22.37 9.42 -1.58
N TRP A 202 -21.82 9.36 -0.37
CA TRP A 202 -21.36 8.11 0.25
C TRP A 202 -22.52 7.29 0.81
N ARG A 203 -22.47 5.98 0.56
CA ARG A 203 -23.41 4.99 1.11
C ARG A 203 -22.72 4.16 2.19
N ASN A 204 -23.42 3.89 3.29
CA ASN A 204 -23.00 2.91 4.28
C ASN A 204 -23.20 1.48 3.75
N GLU A 205 -22.17 0.69 3.83
CA GLU A 205 -22.20 -0.75 3.58
C GLU A 205 -22.30 -1.52 4.89
N GLU A 206 -22.42 -2.85 4.83
CA GLU A 206 -22.40 -3.69 6.02
C GLU A 206 -21.00 -3.64 6.68
N PRO A 207 -20.89 -3.30 7.97
CA PRO A 207 -19.61 -3.34 8.67
C PRO A 207 -19.02 -4.75 8.65
N TYR A 208 -17.69 -4.88 8.57
CA TYR A 208 -17.11 -6.21 8.64
C TYR A 208 -17.26 -6.82 10.04
N PRO A 209 -17.55 -8.14 10.15
CA PRO A 209 -17.93 -8.81 11.40
C PRO A 209 -16.69 -9.18 12.24
N HIS A 210 -15.89 -8.19 12.58
CA HIS A 210 -14.66 -8.36 13.36
C HIS A 210 -14.37 -7.11 14.19
N SER A 211 -13.49 -7.25 15.20
CA SER A 211 -12.92 -6.10 15.90
C SER A 211 -12.17 -5.20 14.92
N PRO A 212 -12.18 -3.87 15.12
CA PRO A 212 -11.45 -2.96 14.24
C PRO A 212 -9.95 -3.30 14.14
N PHE A 213 -9.44 -3.25 12.92
CA PHE A 213 -8.02 -3.45 12.64
C PHE A 213 -7.26 -2.13 12.56
N LEU A 214 -6.08 -2.10 13.16
CA LEU A 214 -5.04 -1.14 12.80
C LEU A 214 -4.28 -1.69 11.59
N LYS A 215 -4.27 -0.94 10.49
CA LYS A 215 -3.73 -1.35 9.20
C LYS A 215 -4.53 -2.48 8.52
N LEU A 216 -4.93 -2.20 7.32
CA LEU A 216 -5.63 -3.14 6.44
C LEU A 216 -5.06 -3.00 5.03
N VAL A 217 -5.02 -4.12 4.30
CA VAL A 217 -4.65 -4.10 2.89
C VAL A 217 -5.81 -4.62 2.08
N GLY A 218 -6.34 -3.78 1.20
CA GLY A 218 -7.49 -4.11 0.36
C GLY A 218 -7.12 -5.00 -0.82
N CYS A 219 -8.04 -5.84 -1.23
CA CYS A 219 -7.92 -6.67 -2.42
C CYS A 219 -9.28 -6.81 -3.12
N LYS A 220 -9.24 -7.31 -4.35
CA LYS A 220 -10.43 -7.63 -5.13
C LYS A 220 -10.39 -9.12 -5.47
N GLU A 221 -11.52 -9.80 -5.35
CA GLU A 221 -11.67 -11.17 -5.79
C GLU A 221 -12.95 -11.34 -6.59
N TYR A 222 -12.83 -11.51 -7.91
CA TYR A 222 -13.99 -11.59 -8.82
C TYR A 222 -14.98 -10.43 -8.60
N ASN A 223 -16.20 -10.73 -8.14
CA ASN A 223 -17.27 -9.77 -7.86
C ASN A 223 -17.35 -9.37 -6.37
N LYS A 224 -16.27 -9.57 -5.60
CA LYS A 224 -16.19 -9.25 -4.18
C LYS A 224 -15.07 -8.26 -3.93
N ILE A 225 -15.24 -7.41 -2.96
CA ILE A 225 -14.15 -6.69 -2.34
C ILE A 225 -13.63 -7.49 -1.16
N GLY A 226 -12.36 -7.33 -0.80
CA GLY A 226 -11.79 -8.01 0.34
C GLY A 226 -10.66 -7.23 0.96
N PHE A 227 -10.17 -7.73 2.06
CA PHE A 227 -8.99 -7.22 2.74
C PHE A 227 -8.37 -8.30 3.62
N VAL A 228 -7.12 -8.07 3.99
CA VAL A 228 -6.47 -8.71 5.12
C VAL A 228 -6.26 -7.70 6.22
N GLY A 229 -6.56 -8.09 7.46
CA GLY A 229 -6.27 -7.31 8.66
C GLY A 229 -4.80 -7.40 9.07
N SER A 230 -4.45 -6.68 10.14
CA SER A 230 -3.08 -6.73 10.66
C SER A 230 -3.01 -6.82 12.18
N PHE A 231 -3.56 -5.84 12.89
CA PHE A 231 -3.50 -5.81 14.36
C PHE A 231 -4.85 -5.44 14.97
N THR A 232 -5.24 -6.14 16.03
CA THR A 232 -6.47 -5.88 16.81
C THR A 232 -6.14 -5.57 18.27
N GLY A 233 -7.14 -5.19 19.06
CA GLY A 233 -6.98 -4.90 20.49
C GLY A 233 -6.23 -3.61 20.82
N VAL A 234 -5.78 -2.85 19.81
CA VAL A 234 -4.91 -1.67 19.97
C VAL A 234 -5.55 -0.56 20.82
N GLU A 235 -6.86 -0.34 20.67
CA GLU A 235 -7.59 0.72 21.39
C GLU A 235 -8.43 0.20 22.57
N ASP A 236 -8.61 -1.10 22.69
CA ASP A 236 -9.38 -1.70 23.78
C ASP A 236 -8.47 -1.90 25.00
N PRO A 237 -8.69 -1.18 26.13
CA PRO A 237 -7.84 -1.29 27.32
C PRO A 237 -7.84 -2.68 27.95
N ASN A 238 -8.89 -3.48 27.70
CA ASN A 238 -9.11 -4.80 28.31
C ASN A 238 -8.67 -5.97 27.41
N LYS A 239 -8.23 -5.70 26.18
CA LYS A 239 -7.78 -6.75 25.25
C LYS A 239 -6.28 -6.62 25.01
N ALA A 240 -5.57 -7.72 24.87
CA ALA A 240 -4.22 -7.72 24.36
C ALA A 240 -4.18 -7.24 22.90
N VAL A 241 -3.04 -6.68 22.50
CA VAL A 241 -2.78 -6.44 21.07
C VAL A 241 -2.41 -7.76 20.43
N GLU A 242 -3.09 -8.10 19.35
CA GLU A 242 -2.86 -9.34 18.60
C GLU A 242 -2.66 -9.06 17.12
N ALA A 243 -1.80 -9.85 16.49
CA ALA A 243 -1.71 -9.87 15.04
C ALA A 243 -2.74 -10.85 14.48
N ASP A 244 -3.42 -10.44 13.43
CA ASP A 244 -4.44 -11.25 12.78
C ASP A 244 -4.35 -11.06 11.26
N VAL A 245 -4.13 -12.15 10.53
CA VAL A 245 -4.01 -12.20 9.07
C VAL A 245 -5.22 -12.87 8.43
N THR A 246 -6.37 -12.80 9.10
CA THR A 246 -7.66 -13.25 8.57
C THR A 246 -8.02 -12.49 7.30
N VAL A 247 -8.39 -13.23 6.26
CA VAL A 247 -8.94 -12.66 5.03
C VAL A 247 -10.46 -12.55 5.17
N MET A 248 -10.99 -11.40 4.79
CA MET A 248 -12.43 -11.17 4.71
C MET A 248 -12.80 -10.71 3.31
N THR A 249 -13.92 -11.23 2.79
CA THR A 249 -14.48 -10.79 1.51
C THR A 249 -15.94 -10.38 1.69
N TYR A 250 -16.33 -9.32 1.00
CA TYR A 250 -17.69 -8.78 1.00
C TYR A 250 -18.31 -8.90 -0.38
N GLU A 251 -19.49 -9.44 -0.43
CA GLU A 251 -20.35 -9.53 -1.61
C GLU A 251 -21.38 -8.40 -1.57
N PRO A 252 -21.17 -7.30 -2.31
CA PRO A 252 -21.99 -6.09 -2.15
C PRO A 252 -23.46 -6.26 -2.53
N GLU A 253 -23.74 -7.11 -3.53
CA GLU A 253 -25.12 -7.36 -3.98
C GLU A 253 -25.94 -8.11 -2.91
N ALA A 254 -25.31 -9.09 -2.24
CA ALA A 254 -25.91 -9.84 -1.14
C ALA A 254 -25.77 -9.14 0.22
N ARG A 255 -25.01 -8.06 0.31
CA ARG A 255 -24.62 -7.37 1.57
C ARG A 255 -24.06 -8.34 2.60
N LYS A 256 -23.19 -9.28 2.18
CA LYS A 256 -22.74 -10.40 3.02
C LYS A 256 -21.23 -10.48 3.09
N TRP A 257 -20.72 -10.61 4.31
CA TRP A 257 -19.33 -10.89 4.61
C TRP A 257 -19.06 -12.40 4.67
N HIS A 258 -17.87 -12.78 4.21
CA HIS A 258 -17.30 -14.11 4.37
C HIS A 258 -15.95 -13.95 5.06
N THR A 259 -15.72 -14.69 6.12
CA THR A 259 -14.50 -14.66 6.93
C THR A 259 -13.73 -15.94 6.73
N PHE A 260 -12.43 -15.81 6.48
CA PHE A 260 -11.50 -16.92 6.25
C PHE A 260 -10.38 -16.83 7.29
N PRO A 261 -10.59 -17.34 8.52
CA PRO A 261 -9.56 -17.41 9.53
C PRO A 261 -8.45 -18.35 9.07
N VAL A 262 -7.22 -17.98 9.38
CA VAL A 262 -6.05 -18.75 9.01
C VAL A 262 -5.84 -19.90 10.00
N ALA A 263 -5.39 -21.06 9.53
CA ALA A 263 -5.15 -22.23 10.36
C ALA A 263 -4.05 -21.96 11.41
N GLU A 264 -4.19 -22.53 12.61
CA GLU A 264 -3.20 -22.38 13.71
C GLU A 264 -1.77 -22.82 13.34
N LYS A 265 -1.62 -23.67 12.33
CA LYS A 265 -0.34 -24.17 11.81
C LYS A 265 0.16 -23.40 10.59
N SER A 266 -0.40 -22.23 10.29
CA SER A 266 0.03 -21.41 9.15
C SER A 266 1.53 -21.13 9.18
N LEU A 267 2.15 -21.10 8.00
CA LEU A 267 3.54 -20.67 7.79
C LEU A 267 3.79 -19.23 8.29
N LEU A 268 2.72 -18.46 8.49
CA LEU A 268 2.76 -17.04 8.83
C LEU A 268 2.60 -16.75 10.32
N LYS A 269 3.06 -17.65 11.21
CA LYS A 269 2.92 -17.49 12.67
C LYS A 269 3.48 -16.18 13.23
N ASP A 270 4.45 -15.57 12.57
CA ASP A 270 5.08 -14.32 13.00
C ASP A 270 5.11 -13.27 11.87
N LEU A 271 4.04 -13.21 11.08
CA LEU A 271 3.85 -12.21 10.04
C LEU A 271 2.56 -11.44 10.26
N SER A 272 2.60 -10.14 10.00
CA SER A 272 1.44 -9.28 9.81
C SER A 272 1.62 -8.49 8.51
N PHE A 273 0.55 -8.31 7.75
CA PHE A 273 0.57 -7.47 6.54
C PHE A 273 0.48 -5.96 6.85
N GLY A 274 0.76 -5.54 8.07
CA GLY A 274 0.80 -4.14 8.48
C GLY A 274 1.71 -3.31 7.58
N GLY A 275 1.10 -2.45 6.75
CA GLY A 275 1.81 -1.66 5.75
C GLY A 275 2.27 -2.44 4.52
N GLY A 276 1.79 -3.65 4.30
CA GLY A 276 1.99 -4.43 3.08
C GLY A 276 1.25 -3.83 1.88
N CYS A 277 1.52 -4.37 0.70
CA CYS A 277 0.94 -3.93 -0.56
C CYS A 277 0.11 -5.03 -1.21
N SER A 278 -1.05 -4.65 -1.76
CA SER A 278 -1.88 -5.52 -2.59
C SER A 278 -1.33 -5.58 -4.03
N VAL A 279 -1.53 -6.71 -4.67
CA VAL A 279 -1.10 -6.95 -6.05
C VAL A 279 -2.26 -6.97 -7.04
N GLY A 280 -3.48 -6.76 -6.60
CA GLY A 280 -4.62 -6.48 -7.50
C GLY A 280 -5.76 -7.50 -7.47
N TRP A 281 -5.70 -8.60 -8.24
CA TRP A 281 -6.89 -9.37 -8.66
C TRP A 281 -7.28 -10.55 -7.75
N SER A 282 -6.47 -10.89 -6.76
CA SER A 282 -6.65 -11.98 -5.80
C SER A 282 -6.14 -11.48 -4.46
N PRO A 283 -6.48 -12.09 -3.32
CA PRO A 283 -5.77 -11.83 -2.09
C PRO A 283 -4.29 -12.25 -2.20
N SER A 284 -3.53 -11.41 -2.90
CA SER A 284 -2.10 -11.50 -3.10
C SER A 284 -1.45 -10.26 -2.51
N PHE A 285 -0.53 -10.45 -1.59
CA PHE A 285 0.13 -9.37 -0.87
C PHE A 285 1.62 -9.62 -0.77
N PHE A 286 2.39 -8.55 -0.73
CA PHE A 286 3.80 -8.63 -0.37
C PHE A 286 4.15 -7.58 0.69
N GLY A 287 5.32 -7.74 1.28
CA GLY A 287 5.72 -6.91 2.40
C GLY A 287 5.00 -7.34 3.68
N GLY A 288 4.99 -6.45 4.64
CA GLY A 288 4.55 -6.74 5.99
C GLY A 288 5.71 -6.82 6.95
N VAL A 289 5.42 -7.18 8.20
CA VAL A 289 6.33 -7.02 9.32
C VAL A 289 6.30 -8.24 10.24
N ARG A 290 7.37 -8.45 11.02
CA ARG A 290 7.38 -9.46 12.07
C ARG A 290 6.35 -9.09 13.15
N SER A 291 5.28 -9.90 13.25
CA SER A 291 4.14 -9.58 14.12
C SER A 291 4.52 -9.47 15.59
N SER A 292 5.35 -10.38 16.11
CA SER A 292 5.78 -10.37 17.52
C SER A 292 6.52 -9.08 17.92
N VAL A 293 7.28 -8.48 17.01
CA VAL A 293 7.97 -7.20 17.23
C VAL A 293 6.98 -6.04 17.30
N PHE A 294 6.05 -6.00 16.36
CA PHE A 294 5.09 -4.90 16.28
C PHE A 294 3.99 -4.99 17.33
N VAL A 295 3.54 -6.17 17.69
CA VAL A 295 2.60 -6.39 18.82
C VAL A 295 3.18 -5.80 20.12
N LYS A 296 4.45 -6.09 20.44
CA LYS A 296 5.12 -5.52 21.63
C LYS A 296 5.20 -3.99 21.56
N ALA A 297 5.51 -3.45 20.38
CA ALA A 297 5.59 -2.00 20.20
C ALA A 297 4.20 -1.33 20.38
N LEU A 298 3.16 -1.90 19.80
CA LEU A 298 1.78 -1.40 19.94
C LEU A 298 1.26 -1.53 21.37
N GLU A 299 1.58 -2.62 22.06
CA GLU A 299 1.23 -2.80 23.46
C GLU A 299 1.92 -1.76 24.35
N ARG A 300 3.21 -1.50 24.11
CA ARG A 300 3.95 -0.41 24.79
C ARG A 300 3.29 0.96 24.55
N GLU A 301 2.93 1.30 23.31
CA GLU A 301 2.26 2.57 23.01
C GLU A 301 0.91 2.71 23.72
N LYS A 302 0.17 1.61 23.82
CA LYS A 302 -1.09 1.53 24.55
C LYS A 302 -0.89 1.78 26.05
N GLN A 303 0.10 1.09 26.67
CA GLN A 303 0.48 1.27 28.07
C GLN A 303 0.97 2.70 28.33
N LEU A 304 1.76 3.27 27.42
CA LEU A 304 2.23 4.66 27.51
C LEU A 304 1.07 5.66 27.52
N LYS A 305 0.05 5.44 26.68
CA LYS A 305 -1.17 6.26 26.67
C LYS A 305 -1.93 6.16 28.00
N GLN A 306 -2.03 4.98 28.57
CA GLN A 306 -2.66 4.74 29.90
C GLN A 306 -1.87 5.38 31.03
N ALA A 307 -0.52 5.20 31.04
CA ALA A 307 0.36 5.81 32.02
C ALA A 307 0.29 7.34 32.00
N ARG A 308 0.23 7.95 30.83
CA ARG A 308 0.04 9.40 30.68
C ARG A 308 -1.31 9.87 31.21
N ALA A 309 -2.37 9.12 30.96
CA ALA A 309 -3.70 9.44 31.48
C ALA A 309 -3.76 9.30 33.02
N ALA A 310 -3.03 8.36 33.58
CA ALA A 310 -2.92 8.16 35.04
C ALA A 310 -1.90 9.09 35.72
N GLY A 311 -1.06 9.79 34.96
CA GLY A 311 0.01 10.65 35.51
C GLY A 311 1.20 9.87 36.11
N ASP A 312 1.38 8.58 35.75
CA ASP A 312 2.46 7.73 36.25
C ASP A 312 3.80 8.08 35.57
N LYS A 313 4.51 9.05 36.15
CA LYS A 313 5.78 9.56 35.64
C LYS A 313 6.87 8.48 35.55
N LYS A 314 6.90 7.53 36.48
CA LYS A 314 7.90 6.46 36.49
C LYS A 314 7.70 5.53 35.31
N LEU A 315 6.49 5.04 35.14
CA LEU A 315 6.14 4.16 34.02
C LEU A 315 6.30 4.84 32.66
N ILE A 316 5.96 6.14 32.56
CA ILE A 316 6.18 6.94 31.34
C ILE A 316 7.66 6.93 30.95
N LEU A 317 8.58 7.23 31.89
CA LEU A 317 10.02 7.26 31.62
C LEU A 317 10.56 5.88 31.18
N GLU A 318 10.10 4.81 31.82
CA GLU A 318 10.45 3.43 31.46
C GLU A 318 10.01 3.10 30.03
N LEU A 319 8.72 3.29 29.70
CA LEU A 319 8.16 2.98 28.40
C LEU A 319 8.75 3.85 27.28
N GLU A 320 9.08 5.12 27.55
CA GLU A 320 9.78 5.97 26.61
C GLU A 320 11.23 5.53 26.38
N GLY A 321 11.90 4.99 27.42
CA GLY A 321 13.22 4.35 27.32
C GLY A 321 13.18 3.12 26.39
N ASP A 322 12.23 2.24 26.61
CA ASP A 322 11.98 1.07 25.77
C ASP A 322 11.64 1.49 24.31
N GLY A 323 10.92 2.59 24.16
CA GLY A 323 10.61 3.17 22.85
C GLY A 323 11.85 3.62 22.07
N ARG A 324 12.81 4.24 22.75
CA ARG A 324 14.10 4.59 22.14
C ARG A 324 14.90 3.35 21.75
N THR A 325 15.00 2.38 22.63
CA THR A 325 15.67 1.10 22.35
C THR A 325 15.04 0.39 21.15
N TYR A 326 13.71 0.41 21.04
CA TYR A 326 12.98 -0.12 19.88
C TYR A 326 13.35 0.61 18.59
N LEU A 327 13.41 1.95 18.57
CA LEU A 327 13.74 2.72 17.38
C LEU A 327 15.20 2.62 16.94
N ASP A 328 16.10 2.25 17.83
CA ASP A 328 17.55 2.16 17.60
C ASP A 328 18.00 0.84 16.95
N GLN A 329 17.08 -0.13 16.78
CA GLN A 329 17.42 -1.43 16.21
C GLN A 329 17.81 -1.34 14.72
N ASP A 330 18.58 -2.33 14.25
CA ASP A 330 18.91 -2.52 12.84
C ASP A 330 17.62 -2.79 12.00
N PRO A 331 17.54 -2.35 10.75
CA PRO A 331 16.38 -2.62 9.90
C PRO A 331 15.97 -4.10 9.81
N THR A 332 16.93 -5.02 9.83
CA THR A 332 16.66 -6.47 9.74
C THR A 332 15.95 -7.02 10.97
N TRP A 333 16.14 -6.39 12.13
CA TRP A 333 15.51 -6.79 13.39
C TRP A 333 13.97 -6.71 13.35
N TYR A 334 13.43 -5.73 12.61
CA TYR A 334 11.98 -5.55 12.49
C TYR A 334 11.30 -6.61 11.62
N GLY A 335 12.09 -7.38 10.86
CA GLY A 335 11.60 -8.44 10.01
C GLY A 335 10.60 -7.98 8.95
N PHE A 336 10.86 -6.84 8.33
CA PHE A 336 10.13 -6.48 7.12
C PHE A 336 10.41 -7.54 6.07
N THR A 337 9.35 -8.11 5.48
CA THR A 337 9.51 -9.23 4.56
C THR A 337 9.53 -8.78 3.10
N PRO A 338 10.46 -9.34 2.29
CA PRO A 338 10.45 -9.16 0.85
C PRO A 338 9.51 -10.12 0.13
N ASN A 339 8.91 -11.06 0.86
CA ASN A 339 8.19 -12.17 0.28
C ASN A 339 6.79 -11.76 -0.19
N TRP A 340 6.30 -12.56 -1.11
CA TRP A 340 4.98 -12.45 -1.69
C TRP A 340 4.14 -13.64 -1.25
N TYR A 341 2.88 -13.41 -0.92
CA TYR A 341 1.96 -14.42 -0.41
C TYR A 341 0.62 -14.35 -1.13
N ASP A 342 0.11 -15.52 -1.49
CA ASP A 342 -1.21 -15.70 -2.07
C ASP A 342 -2.09 -16.46 -1.08
N PHE A 343 -3.35 -16.07 -0.95
CA PHE A 343 -4.30 -16.79 -0.10
C PHE A 343 -4.98 -17.92 -0.87
N ASP A 344 -4.81 -19.15 -0.39
CA ASP A 344 -5.47 -20.33 -0.93
C ASP A 344 -6.82 -20.54 -0.21
N PHE A 345 -7.93 -20.17 -0.84
CA PHE A 345 -9.27 -20.29 -0.28
C PHE A 345 -9.69 -21.74 0.02
N LYS A 346 -9.13 -22.73 -0.69
CA LYS A 346 -9.44 -24.15 -0.45
C LYS A 346 -8.76 -24.64 0.81
N LYS A 347 -7.50 -24.27 1.00
CA LYS A 347 -6.71 -24.63 2.18
C LYS A 347 -7.01 -23.71 3.37
N ARG A 348 -7.59 -22.54 3.13
CA ARG A 348 -7.76 -21.45 4.11
C ARG A 348 -6.44 -21.06 4.75
N ASP A 349 -5.39 -20.95 3.93
CA ASP A 349 -4.06 -20.64 4.39
C ASP A 349 -3.28 -19.84 3.34
N TRP A 350 -2.21 -19.21 3.79
CA TRP A 350 -1.30 -18.45 2.98
C TRP A 350 -0.25 -19.35 2.34
N VAL A 351 0.04 -19.10 1.09
CA VAL A 351 1.10 -19.78 0.33
C VAL A 351 2.12 -18.73 -0.10
N GLN A 352 3.39 -18.96 0.23
CA GLN A 352 4.46 -18.10 -0.26
C GLN A 352 4.70 -18.37 -1.74
N SER A 353 4.63 -17.33 -2.56
CA SER A 353 4.96 -17.40 -3.98
C SER A 353 6.47 -17.47 -4.17
N HIS A 354 6.95 -18.58 -4.72
CA HIS A 354 8.38 -18.75 -5.02
C HIS A 354 8.81 -17.94 -6.24
N GLY A 355 10.08 -17.49 -6.24
CA GLY A 355 10.67 -16.73 -7.36
C GLY A 355 10.19 -15.28 -7.48
N ARG A 356 9.42 -14.77 -6.50
CA ARG A 356 9.01 -13.37 -6.42
C ARG A 356 9.47 -12.77 -5.11
N SER A 357 10.30 -11.74 -5.20
CA SER A 357 10.80 -10.99 -4.05
C SER A 357 10.75 -9.51 -4.37
N MET A 358 10.39 -8.71 -3.40
CA MET A 358 10.34 -7.25 -3.48
C MET A 358 11.25 -6.65 -2.40
N PRO A 359 11.78 -5.44 -2.59
CA PRO A 359 12.51 -4.77 -1.51
C PRO A 359 11.64 -4.65 -0.25
N ALA A 360 12.11 -5.20 0.87
CA ALA A 360 11.38 -5.26 2.13
C ALA A 360 11.10 -3.87 2.69
N ARG A 361 9.82 -3.53 2.85
CA ARG A 361 9.36 -2.23 3.37
C ARG A 361 7.89 -2.24 3.75
N ALA A 362 7.47 -1.24 4.52
CA ALA A 362 6.08 -1.02 4.88
C ALA A 362 5.60 0.36 4.40
N ASP A 363 4.28 0.54 4.29
CA ASP A 363 3.63 1.80 3.88
C ASP A 363 4.19 2.40 2.56
N ALA A 364 4.64 1.53 1.65
CA ALA A 364 5.00 1.87 0.28
C ALA A 364 3.75 1.91 -0.61
N VAL A 365 3.85 2.57 -1.75
CA VAL A 365 2.85 2.45 -2.81
C VAL A 365 3.33 1.45 -3.85
N TYR A 366 2.49 0.48 -4.19
CA TYR A 366 2.74 -0.44 -5.29
C TYR A 366 1.70 -0.25 -6.39
N LEU A 367 2.16 0.08 -7.58
CA LEU A 367 1.34 0.19 -8.78
C LEU A 367 1.52 -1.10 -9.58
N SER A 368 0.49 -1.96 -9.55
CA SER A 368 0.50 -3.24 -10.27
C SER A 368 0.15 -3.03 -11.73
N ARG A 369 1.00 -3.50 -12.65
CA ARG A 369 0.80 -3.47 -14.12
C ARG A 369 0.17 -2.17 -14.62
N PRO A 370 0.78 -1.03 -14.32
CA PRO A 370 0.13 0.26 -14.50
C PRO A 370 -0.24 0.60 -15.96
N ASP A 371 0.41 -0.04 -16.95
CA ASP A 371 0.17 0.19 -18.38
C ASP A 371 0.45 -1.03 -19.27
N GLY A 372 0.71 -2.19 -18.67
CA GLY A 372 1.08 -3.41 -19.39
C GLY A 372 2.56 -3.51 -19.81
N ASN A 373 3.35 -2.42 -19.74
CA ASN A 373 4.79 -2.44 -20.02
C ASN A 373 5.62 -2.79 -18.79
N PHE A 374 5.04 -2.61 -17.59
CA PHE A 374 5.68 -2.90 -16.33
C PHE A 374 4.88 -3.94 -15.54
N ASN A 375 5.59 -4.85 -14.89
CA ASN A 375 4.97 -5.76 -13.91
C ASN A 375 4.53 -5.01 -12.65
N GLY A 376 5.22 -3.91 -12.31
CA GLY A 376 4.86 -3.04 -11.22
C GLY A 376 5.88 -1.94 -10.95
N ILE A 377 5.48 -0.98 -10.13
CA ILE A 377 6.33 0.10 -9.63
C ILE A 377 6.13 0.17 -8.12
N LEU A 378 7.21 -0.03 -7.35
CA LEU A 378 7.22 0.09 -5.89
C LEU A 378 7.89 1.39 -5.49
N ILE A 379 7.20 2.22 -4.69
CA ILE A 379 7.58 3.60 -4.43
C ILE A 379 7.69 3.84 -2.92
N GLY A 380 8.82 4.39 -2.48
CA GLY A 380 9.03 4.89 -1.12
C GLY A 380 8.78 3.87 -0.01
N GLY A 381 8.09 4.28 1.05
CA GLY A 381 7.77 3.46 2.22
C GLY A 381 8.81 3.53 3.34
N GLU A 382 8.65 2.69 4.34
CA GLU A 382 9.54 2.57 5.50
C GLU A 382 10.43 1.33 5.38
N ILE A 383 11.70 1.48 5.69
CA ILE A 383 12.65 0.37 5.83
C ILE A 383 12.83 -0.07 7.29
N LYS A 384 12.48 0.79 8.22
CA LYS A 384 12.25 0.54 9.65
C LYS A 384 11.39 1.66 10.24
N PRO A 385 10.76 1.47 11.40
CA PRO A 385 9.98 2.52 12.04
C PRO A 385 10.74 3.85 12.12
N GLY A 386 10.13 4.91 11.60
CA GLY A 386 10.74 6.26 11.59
C GLY A 386 11.72 6.54 10.45
N VAL A 387 12.14 5.55 9.67
CA VAL A 387 13.08 5.74 8.55
C VAL A 387 12.40 5.42 7.22
N ARG A 388 12.37 6.42 6.34
CA ARG A 388 11.73 6.34 5.02
C ARG A 388 12.74 5.95 3.95
N SER A 389 12.27 5.33 2.87
CA SER A 389 13.06 5.05 1.69
C SER A 389 12.81 6.12 0.62
N SER A 390 13.89 6.56 -0.02
CA SER A 390 13.83 7.39 -1.21
C SER A 390 13.84 6.58 -2.52
N ASP A 391 13.72 5.26 -2.44
CA ASP A 391 13.88 4.39 -3.59
C ASP A 391 12.56 4.13 -4.31
N ILE A 392 12.64 4.06 -5.62
CA ILE A 392 11.59 3.58 -6.51
C ILE A 392 12.16 2.41 -7.31
N PHE A 393 11.44 1.30 -7.34
CA PHE A 393 11.80 0.12 -8.12
C PHE A 393 10.78 -0.10 -9.22
N ILE A 394 11.25 -0.24 -10.46
CA ILE A 394 10.44 -0.49 -11.64
C ILE A 394 10.73 -1.91 -12.10
N PHE A 395 9.71 -2.75 -12.11
CA PHE A 395 9.78 -4.14 -12.53
C PHE A 395 9.28 -4.24 -13.97
N GLU A 396 10.20 -4.44 -14.91
CA GLU A 396 9.87 -4.58 -16.35
C GLU A 396 9.54 -6.03 -16.68
N GLU A 397 8.66 -6.25 -17.65
CA GLU A 397 8.43 -7.58 -18.19
C GLU A 397 9.66 -8.09 -18.96
N PRO A 398 9.95 -9.41 -18.90
CA PRO A 398 10.97 -9.98 -19.75
C PRO A 398 10.58 -9.76 -21.21
N LYS A 399 11.47 -9.15 -22.01
CA LYS A 399 11.27 -9.04 -23.45
C LYS A 399 11.34 -10.44 -24.07
N ILE A 400 10.21 -10.99 -24.47
CA ILE A 400 10.17 -12.22 -25.23
C ILE A 400 10.65 -11.90 -26.64
N ASN A 401 11.92 -12.16 -26.94
CA ASN A 401 12.42 -12.16 -28.30
C ASN A 401 11.86 -13.42 -28.99
N ILE A 402 10.72 -13.29 -29.67
CA ILE A 402 10.25 -14.29 -30.59
C ILE A 402 11.12 -14.19 -31.84
N SER A 403 12.20 -14.93 -31.87
CA SER A 403 12.91 -15.20 -33.13
C SER A 403 11.98 -16.08 -33.96
N ILE A 404 11.24 -15.48 -34.89
CA ILE A 404 10.55 -16.23 -35.93
C ILE A 404 11.67 -16.82 -36.79
N ILE A 405 12.00 -18.09 -36.55
CA ILE A 405 12.80 -18.85 -37.50
C ILE A 405 11.85 -19.13 -38.67
N SER A 406 11.95 -18.33 -39.71
CA SER A 406 11.33 -18.64 -40.99
C SER A 406 12.01 -19.92 -41.52
N LEU A 407 11.23 -21.01 -41.61
CA LEU A 407 11.60 -22.21 -42.34
C LEU A 407 11.52 -21.98 -43.85
#